data_11d4190674ddd17364ca1d32d18b5af5
#
_entry.id   11d4190674ddd17364ca1d32d18b5af5
#
_cell.length_a   1.000
_cell.length_b   1.000
_cell.length_c   1.000
_cell.angle_alpha   90.00
_cell.angle_beta   90.00
_cell.angle_gamma   90.00
#
_symmetry.space_group_name_H-M   'P 1'
#
loop_
_entity.id
_entity.type
_entity.pdbx_description
1 polymer ?
#
loop_
_entity_poly.entity_id
_entity_poly.type
_entity_poly.pdbx_seq_one_letter_code
_entity_poly.pdbx_strand_id
1 'polypeptide(L)'
;MTIKVASTAIIHPGVKLGENTIIEDYCIVGLSFKGMKNEKTIIGDNATIRAGTYIYAGNQIGENFQTGNKANIRELNIIGNDVSVGTLSVIEHHVSIGNGVRIHSQAFIPEYSILDKESWIGPNVVLTNVKYPTHPHAKDNISGVHIKEKAIIGANSTILPGV
;
A
#
# COMPACT_ATOMS: atom_id res chain seq x y z
N MET A 1 -1.62 3.11 26.29
CA MET A 1 -0.74 2.78 25.16
C MET A 1 -0.85 1.30 24.91
N THR A 2 -1.77 0.87 24.06
CA THR A 2 -2.09 -0.55 23.95
C THR A 2 -2.09 -0.98 22.49
N ILE A 3 -1.08 -1.76 22.09
CA ILE A 3 -1.10 -2.47 20.80
C ILE A 3 -2.03 -3.68 20.96
N LYS A 4 -3.00 -3.82 20.05
CA LYS A 4 -3.94 -4.95 20.00
C LYS A 4 -3.67 -5.77 18.74
N VAL A 5 -3.27 -7.02 18.91
CA VAL A 5 -3.04 -7.96 17.80
C VAL A 5 -3.94 -9.16 18.02
N ALA A 6 -4.77 -9.50 17.03
CA ALA A 6 -5.60 -10.69 17.06
C ALA A 6 -4.74 -11.95 17.13
N SER A 7 -5.21 -12.96 17.86
CA SER A 7 -4.45 -14.22 18.05
C SER A 7 -4.22 -15.02 16.76
N THR A 8 -4.99 -14.73 15.73
CA THR A 8 -4.89 -15.34 14.39
C THR A 8 -3.99 -14.55 13.43
N ALA A 9 -3.53 -13.35 13.83
CA ALA A 9 -2.62 -12.55 13.03
C ALA A 9 -1.16 -13.03 13.16
N ILE A 10 -0.40 -12.91 12.08
CA ILE A 10 1.02 -13.27 12.02
C ILE A 10 1.84 -11.99 11.86
N ILE A 11 2.68 -11.70 12.85
CA ILE A 11 3.64 -10.59 12.79
C ILE A 11 5.04 -11.18 12.66
N HIS A 12 5.68 -10.94 11.52
CA HIS A 12 7.01 -11.46 11.26
C HIS A 12 8.10 -10.70 12.06
N PRO A 13 9.26 -11.32 12.29
CA PRO A 13 10.43 -10.62 12.86
C PRO A 13 10.81 -9.38 12.05
N GLY A 14 11.24 -8.31 12.74
CA GLY A 14 11.64 -7.04 12.10
C GLY A 14 10.49 -6.05 11.90
N VAL A 15 9.26 -6.40 12.26
CA VAL A 15 8.13 -5.46 12.30
C VAL A 15 8.18 -4.62 13.57
N LYS A 16 8.06 -3.32 13.42
CA LYS A 16 7.85 -2.35 14.51
C LYS A 16 6.47 -1.75 14.38
N LEU A 17 5.68 -1.85 15.44
CA LEU A 17 4.33 -1.28 15.51
C LEU A 17 4.36 -0.07 16.44
N GLY A 18 3.75 1.02 16.01
CA GLY A 18 3.51 2.20 16.81
C GLY A 18 2.43 1.99 17.88
N GLU A 19 2.28 2.97 18.75
CA GLU A 19 1.31 2.95 19.85
C GLU A 19 -0.13 2.89 19.31
N ASN A 20 -1.03 2.30 20.10
CA ASN A 20 -2.46 2.19 19.78
C ASN A 20 -2.78 1.50 18.44
N THR A 21 -1.83 0.74 17.89
CA THR A 21 -2.04 -0.03 16.67
C THR A 21 -3.00 -1.20 16.93
N ILE A 22 -3.94 -1.41 16.01
CA ILE A 22 -4.89 -2.53 16.01
C ILE A 22 -4.64 -3.38 14.77
N ILE A 23 -4.39 -4.67 14.97
CA ILE A 23 -4.26 -5.67 13.89
C ILE A 23 -5.33 -6.72 14.10
N GLU A 24 -6.25 -6.79 13.15
CA GLU A 24 -7.39 -7.70 13.18
C GLU A 24 -7.02 -9.12 12.71
N ASP A 25 -8.00 -10.01 12.71
CA ASP A 25 -7.84 -11.43 12.43
C ASP A 25 -7.24 -11.73 11.06
N TYR A 26 -6.43 -12.78 11.00
CA TYR A 26 -5.84 -13.32 9.77
C TYR A 26 -4.96 -12.34 8.97
N CYS A 27 -4.52 -11.26 9.59
CA CYS A 27 -3.52 -10.38 8.99
C CYS A 27 -2.14 -11.02 8.98
N ILE A 28 -1.33 -10.74 7.95
CA ILE A 28 0.08 -11.11 7.90
C ILE A 28 0.89 -9.83 7.68
N VAL A 29 1.76 -9.49 8.62
CA VAL A 29 2.57 -8.27 8.57
C VAL A 29 4.06 -8.59 8.60
N GLY A 30 4.81 -7.99 7.70
CA GLY A 30 6.24 -8.21 7.53
C GLY A 30 6.57 -9.47 6.73
N LEU A 31 5.66 -9.92 5.85
CA LEU A 31 5.87 -11.09 5.00
C LEU A 31 7.06 -10.84 4.06
N SER A 32 8.11 -11.66 4.18
CA SER A 32 9.26 -11.55 3.29
C SER A 32 8.96 -12.13 1.90
N PHE A 33 9.66 -11.65 0.90
CA PHE A 33 9.60 -12.21 -0.45
C PHE A 33 11.00 -12.63 -0.93
N LYS A 34 11.05 -13.34 -2.04
CA LYS A 34 12.31 -13.86 -2.60
C LYS A 34 13.29 -12.72 -2.93
N GLY A 35 14.46 -12.77 -2.32
CA GLY A 35 15.53 -11.77 -2.50
C GLY A 35 15.63 -10.75 -1.38
N MET A 36 14.66 -10.65 -0.47
CA MET A 36 14.76 -9.79 0.73
C MET A 36 15.67 -10.38 1.79
N LYS A 37 16.46 -9.52 2.41
CA LYS A 37 17.30 -9.86 3.55
C LYS A 37 17.01 -8.87 4.68
N ASN A 38 16.24 -9.30 5.70
CA ASN A 38 16.04 -8.57 6.96
C ASN A 38 15.48 -7.13 6.82
N GLU A 39 14.65 -6.89 5.84
CA GLU A 39 14.00 -5.59 5.65
C GLU A 39 13.05 -5.29 6.82
N LYS A 40 13.22 -4.13 7.44
CA LYS A 40 12.40 -3.72 8.57
C LYS A 40 11.10 -3.09 8.08
N THR A 41 9.97 -3.55 8.62
CA THR A 41 8.66 -2.93 8.41
C THR A 41 8.35 -2.04 9.61
N ILE A 42 8.00 -0.79 9.34
CA ILE A 42 7.62 0.18 10.37
C ILE A 42 6.20 0.62 10.12
N ILE A 43 5.35 0.56 11.13
CA ILE A 43 3.98 1.08 11.10
C ILE A 43 3.88 2.09 12.24
N GLY A 44 3.49 3.31 11.94
CA GLY A 44 3.33 4.40 12.88
C GLY A 44 2.17 4.20 13.86
N ASP A 45 1.97 5.19 14.71
CA ASP A 45 0.97 5.16 15.77
C ASP A 45 -0.46 5.17 15.22
N ASN A 46 -1.40 4.65 16.02
CA ASN A 46 -2.85 4.65 15.76
C ASN A 46 -3.27 3.93 14.46
N ALA A 47 -2.47 3.02 13.97
CA ALA A 47 -2.80 2.26 12.77
C ALA A 47 -3.94 1.25 13.04
N THR A 48 -4.80 1.04 12.04
CA THR A 48 -5.83 0.00 12.07
C THR A 48 -5.71 -0.86 10.81
N ILE A 49 -5.28 -2.10 11.00
CA ILE A 49 -5.09 -3.09 9.93
C ILE A 49 -6.25 -4.08 10.00
N ARG A 50 -7.16 -3.99 9.02
CA ARG A 50 -8.38 -4.80 8.97
C ARG A 50 -8.10 -6.24 8.54
N ALA A 51 -9.03 -7.11 8.93
CA ALA A 51 -8.92 -8.56 8.80
C ALA A 51 -8.50 -9.03 7.39
N GLY A 52 -7.59 -10.00 7.37
CA GLY A 52 -7.08 -10.63 6.15
C GLY A 52 -6.14 -9.78 5.31
N THR A 53 -5.68 -8.63 5.82
CA THR A 53 -4.72 -7.76 5.12
C THR A 53 -3.32 -8.35 5.14
N TYR A 54 -2.62 -8.26 4.01
CA TYR A 54 -1.21 -8.63 3.88
C TYR A 54 -0.35 -7.38 3.72
N ILE A 55 0.65 -7.23 4.56
CA ILE A 55 1.68 -6.18 4.44
C ILE A 55 3.04 -6.87 4.36
N TYR A 56 3.70 -6.73 3.22
CA TYR A 56 5.02 -7.30 3.01
C TYR A 56 6.11 -6.52 3.76
N ALA A 57 7.29 -7.11 3.86
CA ALA A 57 8.41 -6.51 4.55
C ALA A 57 8.96 -5.27 3.85
N GLY A 58 9.69 -4.41 4.58
CA GLY A 58 10.33 -3.22 4.04
C GLY A 58 9.43 -2.01 3.87
N ASN A 59 8.15 -2.09 4.22
CA ASN A 59 7.25 -0.95 4.19
C ASN A 59 7.56 0.04 5.33
N GLN A 60 7.55 1.32 5.02
CA GLN A 60 7.56 2.41 5.99
C GLN A 60 6.23 3.14 5.93
N ILE A 61 5.45 3.00 6.97
CA ILE A 61 4.06 3.47 7.05
C ILE A 61 3.95 4.47 8.20
N GLY A 62 3.41 5.64 7.92
CA GLY A 62 3.21 6.72 8.89
C GLY A 62 2.07 6.46 9.89
N GLU A 63 1.70 7.51 10.61
CA GLU A 63 0.67 7.47 11.65
C GLU A 63 -0.75 7.44 11.06
N ASN A 64 -1.71 6.98 11.87
CA ASN A 64 -3.16 6.94 11.54
C ASN A 64 -3.48 6.15 10.26
N PHE A 65 -2.63 5.20 9.90
CA PHE A 65 -2.82 4.36 8.71
C PHE A 65 -4.00 3.42 8.89
N GLN A 66 -4.83 3.30 7.86
CA GLN A 66 -5.99 2.41 7.90
C GLN A 66 -6.11 1.55 6.65
N THR A 67 -6.46 0.29 6.82
CA THR A 67 -6.84 -0.59 5.71
C THR A 67 -8.31 -0.98 5.78
N GLY A 68 -8.90 -1.25 4.63
CA GLY A 68 -10.07 -2.11 4.51
C GLY A 68 -9.66 -3.57 4.60
N ASN A 69 -10.64 -4.47 4.58
CA ASN A 69 -10.38 -5.90 4.67
C ASN A 69 -9.65 -6.44 3.42
N LYS A 70 -8.74 -7.40 3.64
CA LYS A 70 -8.03 -8.09 2.55
C LYS A 70 -7.28 -7.15 1.59
N ALA A 71 -6.81 -6.00 2.07
CA ALA A 71 -5.88 -5.18 1.31
C ALA A 71 -4.54 -5.93 1.16
N ASN A 72 -3.86 -5.73 0.04
CA ASN A 72 -2.55 -6.32 -0.23
C ASN A 72 -1.55 -5.21 -0.48
N ILE A 73 -0.57 -5.08 0.39
CA ILE A 73 0.47 -4.05 0.32
C ILE A 73 1.81 -4.76 0.17
N ARG A 74 2.35 -4.69 -1.05
CA ARG A 74 3.62 -5.31 -1.40
C ARG A 74 4.78 -4.59 -0.69
N GLU A 75 5.97 -5.01 -0.98
CA GLU A 75 7.20 -4.61 -0.30
C GLU A 75 7.70 -3.21 -0.64
N LEU A 76 8.51 -2.63 0.26
CA LEU A 76 9.37 -1.46 0.01
C LEU A 76 8.60 -0.18 -0.37
N ASN A 77 7.40 -0.01 0.13
CA ASN A 77 6.64 1.22 -0.07
C ASN A 77 6.94 2.24 1.02
N ILE A 78 6.80 3.50 0.67
CA ILE A 78 6.84 4.64 1.59
C ILE A 78 5.44 5.25 1.63
N ILE A 79 4.78 5.16 2.76
CA ILE A 79 3.38 5.58 2.96
C ILE A 79 3.35 6.62 4.07
N GLY A 80 2.82 7.79 3.78
CA GLY A 80 2.72 8.91 4.71
C GLY A 80 1.68 8.72 5.82
N ASN A 81 1.43 9.80 6.54
CA ASN A 81 0.43 9.84 7.62
C ASN A 81 -0.99 9.96 7.07
N ASP A 82 -1.98 9.54 7.85
CA ASP A 82 -3.41 9.71 7.55
C ASP A 82 -3.86 9.06 6.23
N VAL A 83 -3.18 8.01 5.80
CA VAL A 83 -3.48 7.29 4.56
C VAL A 83 -4.49 6.18 4.82
N SER A 84 -5.47 6.04 3.91
CA SER A 84 -6.40 4.92 3.92
C SER A 84 -6.35 4.11 2.62
N VAL A 85 -6.35 2.78 2.77
CA VAL A 85 -6.34 1.82 1.66
C VAL A 85 -7.59 0.96 1.74
N GLY A 86 -8.44 1.03 0.73
CA GLY A 86 -9.74 0.37 0.70
C GLY A 86 -9.66 -1.17 0.62
N THR A 87 -10.80 -1.80 0.88
CA THR A 87 -10.97 -3.26 0.83
C THR A 87 -10.56 -3.83 -0.53
N LEU A 88 -9.81 -4.94 -0.52
CA LEU A 88 -9.35 -5.65 -1.72
C LEU A 88 -8.48 -4.81 -2.66
N SER A 89 -7.97 -3.68 -2.22
CA SER A 89 -7.01 -2.90 -3.01
C SER A 89 -5.63 -3.53 -2.98
N VAL A 90 -4.89 -3.35 -4.07
CA VAL A 90 -3.53 -3.83 -4.21
C VAL A 90 -2.59 -2.64 -4.40
N ILE A 91 -1.56 -2.56 -3.58
CA ILE A 91 -0.43 -1.65 -3.75
C ILE A 91 0.80 -2.50 -4.03
N GLU A 92 1.37 -2.36 -5.22
CA GLU A 92 2.59 -3.05 -5.60
C GLU A 92 3.81 -2.43 -4.92
N HIS A 93 5.00 -2.91 -5.25
CA HIS A 93 6.23 -2.49 -4.57
C HIS A 93 6.77 -1.13 -5.04
N HIS A 94 7.61 -0.50 -4.21
CA HIS A 94 8.28 0.78 -4.51
C HIS A 94 7.29 1.91 -4.86
N VAL A 95 6.12 1.91 -4.27
CA VAL A 95 5.14 2.99 -4.39
C VAL A 95 5.40 4.03 -3.31
N SER A 96 5.28 5.30 -3.69
CA SER A 96 5.35 6.43 -2.76
C SER A 96 3.95 7.05 -2.61
N ILE A 97 3.46 7.14 -1.37
CA ILE A 97 2.13 7.65 -1.04
C ILE A 97 2.27 8.78 -0.03
N GLY A 98 1.85 9.97 -0.40
CA GLY A 98 1.87 11.16 0.45
C GLY A 98 0.83 11.14 1.57
N ASN A 99 0.91 12.12 2.47
CA ASN A 99 -0.01 12.25 3.58
C ASN A 99 -1.46 12.48 3.11
N GLY A 100 -2.42 11.91 3.83
CA GLY A 100 -3.84 12.14 3.60
C GLY A 100 -4.41 11.51 2.33
N VAL A 101 -3.65 10.69 1.63
CA VAL A 101 -4.12 9.99 0.42
C VAL A 101 -5.22 8.99 0.78
N ARG A 102 -6.28 8.98 -0.02
CA ARG A 102 -7.37 8.03 0.10
C ARG A 102 -7.47 7.13 -1.12
N ILE A 103 -7.27 5.84 -0.93
CA ILE A 103 -7.42 4.81 -1.95
C ILE A 103 -8.67 4.01 -1.61
N HIS A 104 -9.66 4.03 -2.49
CA HIS A 104 -10.91 3.30 -2.30
C HIS A 104 -10.79 1.83 -2.70
N SER A 105 -11.85 1.07 -2.39
CA SER A 105 -11.88 -0.39 -2.56
C SER A 105 -11.59 -0.84 -3.99
N GLN A 106 -10.88 -1.96 -4.11
CA GLN A 106 -10.55 -2.63 -5.38
C GLN A 106 -9.69 -1.79 -6.33
N ALA A 107 -8.99 -0.78 -5.83
CA ALA A 107 -8.03 -0.04 -6.63
C ALA A 107 -6.73 -0.83 -6.81
N PHE A 108 -6.09 -0.70 -7.97
CA PHE A 108 -4.79 -1.27 -8.27
C PHE A 108 -3.75 -0.17 -8.49
N ILE A 109 -2.72 -0.14 -7.66
CA ILE A 109 -1.61 0.82 -7.70
C ILE A 109 -0.34 0.05 -8.06
N PRO A 110 0.14 0.16 -9.31
CA PRO A 110 1.31 -0.58 -9.78
C PRO A 110 2.62 -0.02 -9.25
N GLU A 111 3.69 -0.76 -9.47
CA GLU A 111 5.06 -0.45 -9.06
C GLU A 111 5.48 0.94 -9.54
N TYR A 112 6.28 1.60 -8.70
CA TYR A 112 6.88 2.92 -8.95
C TYR A 112 5.88 4.06 -9.11
N SER A 113 4.61 3.86 -8.75
CA SER A 113 3.62 4.96 -8.72
C SER A 113 3.92 5.93 -7.61
N ILE A 114 3.59 7.20 -7.86
CA ILE A 114 3.69 8.30 -6.89
C ILE A 114 2.30 8.90 -6.72
N LEU A 115 1.79 8.88 -5.50
CA LEU A 115 0.54 9.54 -5.14
C LEU A 115 0.87 10.70 -4.20
N ASP A 116 0.77 11.93 -4.68
CA ASP A 116 1.05 13.10 -3.86
C ASP A 116 -0.05 13.31 -2.81
N LYS A 117 0.25 14.13 -1.81
CA LYS A 117 -0.60 14.33 -0.63
C LYS A 117 -2.05 14.70 -0.99
N GLU A 118 -2.98 14.22 -0.17
CA GLU A 118 -4.41 14.51 -0.28
C GLU A 118 -5.04 14.09 -1.64
N SER A 119 -4.36 13.29 -2.46
CA SER A 119 -4.96 12.73 -3.66
C SER A 119 -6.00 11.67 -3.32
N TRP A 120 -6.98 11.50 -4.19
CA TRP A 120 -8.12 10.61 -3.99
C TRP A 120 -8.26 9.65 -5.17
N ILE A 121 -8.20 8.36 -4.88
CA ILE A 121 -8.30 7.28 -5.87
C ILE A 121 -9.62 6.56 -5.66
N GLY A 122 -10.53 6.68 -6.62
CA GLY A 122 -11.87 6.10 -6.56
C GLY A 122 -11.89 4.57 -6.59
N PRO A 123 -13.03 3.96 -6.25
CA PRO A 123 -13.17 2.52 -6.28
C PRO A 123 -13.00 1.96 -7.71
N ASN A 124 -12.39 0.77 -7.78
CA ASN A 124 -12.08 0.07 -9.04
C ASN A 124 -11.20 0.87 -10.01
N VAL A 125 -10.44 1.85 -9.53
CA VAL A 125 -9.45 2.55 -10.36
C VAL A 125 -8.28 1.61 -10.62
N VAL A 126 -7.83 1.57 -11.86
CA VAL A 126 -6.64 0.83 -12.29
C VAL A 126 -5.60 1.82 -12.82
N LEU A 127 -4.50 1.97 -12.09
CA LEU A 127 -3.31 2.62 -12.63
C LEU A 127 -2.47 1.58 -13.37
N THR A 128 -1.79 1.98 -14.42
CA THR A 128 -0.94 1.07 -15.21
C THR A 128 0.48 1.63 -15.36
N ASN A 129 1.48 0.76 -15.51
CA ASN A 129 2.89 1.15 -15.52
C ASN A 129 3.67 0.64 -16.74
N VAL A 130 3.02 -0.07 -17.66
CA VAL A 130 3.63 -0.60 -18.88
C VAL A 130 2.71 -0.35 -20.07
N LYS A 131 3.22 0.34 -21.09
CA LYS A 131 2.45 0.63 -22.30
C LYS A 131 2.34 -0.57 -23.25
N TYR A 132 3.41 -1.37 -23.33
CA TYR A 132 3.52 -2.53 -24.23
C TYR A 132 3.99 -3.76 -23.44
N PRO A 133 3.11 -4.45 -22.71
CA PRO A 133 3.50 -5.51 -21.76
C PRO A 133 4.13 -6.75 -22.42
N THR A 134 3.89 -6.98 -23.70
CA THR A 134 4.46 -8.10 -24.44
C THR A 134 5.79 -7.78 -25.15
N HIS A 135 6.25 -6.53 -25.07
CA HIS A 135 7.52 -6.13 -25.68
C HIS A 135 8.71 -6.80 -24.94
N PRO A 136 9.75 -7.31 -25.65
CA PRO A 136 10.89 -7.97 -24.99
C PRO A 136 11.56 -7.14 -23.88
N HIS A 137 11.55 -5.80 -24.01
CA HIS A 137 12.09 -4.84 -23.03
C HIS A 137 11.02 -4.18 -22.17
N ALA A 138 9.85 -4.79 -21.99
CA ALA A 138 8.76 -4.21 -21.20
C ALA A 138 9.19 -3.90 -19.77
N LYS A 139 9.97 -4.81 -19.16
CA LYS A 139 10.46 -4.65 -17.78
C LYS A 139 11.46 -3.52 -17.60
N ASP A 140 12.19 -3.15 -18.64
CA ASP A 140 13.19 -2.08 -18.62
C ASP A 140 12.53 -0.68 -18.71
N ASN A 141 11.25 -0.65 -19.10
CA ASN A 141 10.47 0.56 -19.34
C ASN A 141 9.25 0.69 -18.43
N ILE A 142 9.29 0.10 -17.24
CA ILE A 142 8.24 0.28 -16.25
C ILE A 142 8.29 1.71 -15.72
N SER A 143 7.16 2.42 -15.82
CA SER A 143 7.00 3.77 -15.29
C SER A 143 5.65 3.88 -14.59
N GLY A 144 5.66 4.06 -13.28
CA GLY A 144 4.46 4.29 -12.50
C GLY A 144 3.75 5.59 -12.89
N VAL A 145 2.51 5.71 -12.50
CA VAL A 145 1.71 6.94 -12.66
C VAL A 145 2.07 7.93 -11.56
N HIS A 146 2.08 9.22 -11.87
CA HIS A 146 2.25 10.28 -10.88
C HIS A 146 0.94 11.06 -10.68
N ILE A 147 0.18 10.72 -9.66
CA ILE A 147 -1.04 11.43 -9.27
C ILE A 147 -0.64 12.62 -8.40
N LYS A 148 -0.91 13.82 -8.89
CA LYS A 148 -0.52 15.08 -8.24
C LYS A 148 -1.39 15.39 -7.02
N GLU A 149 -0.87 16.31 -6.19
CA GLU A 149 -1.53 16.80 -4.99
C GLU A 149 -2.99 17.14 -5.23
N LYS A 150 -3.87 16.62 -4.35
CA LYS A 150 -5.33 16.84 -4.38
C LYS A 150 -6.04 16.41 -5.67
N ALA A 151 -5.37 15.68 -6.56
CA ALA A 151 -6.03 15.14 -7.74
C ALA A 151 -7.08 14.10 -7.33
N ILE A 152 -8.19 14.07 -8.04
CA ILE A 152 -9.31 13.15 -7.81
C ILE A 152 -9.49 12.28 -9.05
N ILE A 153 -9.31 10.97 -8.88
CA ILE A 153 -9.53 9.99 -9.94
C ILE A 153 -10.89 9.31 -9.68
N GLY A 154 -11.83 9.51 -10.60
CA GLY A 154 -13.18 8.95 -10.48
C GLY A 154 -13.20 7.41 -10.53
N ALA A 155 -14.28 6.83 -10.00
CA ALA A 155 -14.47 5.38 -9.98
C ALA A 155 -14.37 4.75 -11.39
N ASN A 156 -13.85 3.52 -11.46
CA ASN A 156 -13.67 2.74 -12.71
C ASN A 156 -12.79 3.41 -13.78
N SER A 157 -12.00 4.42 -13.40
CA SER A 157 -11.04 5.04 -14.34
C SER A 157 -9.82 4.15 -14.52
N THR A 158 -9.26 4.16 -15.73
CA THR A 158 -7.94 3.59 -16.03
C THR A 158 -6.98 4.71 -16.40
N ILE A 159 -5.85 4.80 -15.69
CA ILE A 159 -4.79 5.77 -15.97
C ILE A 159 -3.61 5.05 -16.63
N LEU A 160 -3.23 5.52 -17.80
CA LEU A 160 -2.15 4.91 -18.59
C LEU A 160 -0.77 5.31 -18.07
N PRO A 161 0.29 4.54 -18.40
CA PRO A 161 1.65 4.84 -17.98
C PRO A 161 2.11 6.20 -18.50
N GLY A 162 2.83 6.93 -17.66
CA GLY A 162 3.41 8.22 -18.01
C GLY A 162 2.44 9.42 -17.97
N VAL A 163 1.25 9.22 -17.40
CA VAL A 163 0.31 10.30 -17.08
C VAL A 163 0.62 10.88 -15.72
#